data_2927a2283d745ab24647bff8433f3a5b
#
_entry.id   2927a2283d745ab24647bff8433f3a5b
#
_cell.length_a   1.000
_cell.length_b   1.000
_cell.length_c   1.000
_cell.angle_alpha   90.00
_cell.angle_beta   90.00
_cell.angle_gamma   90.00
#
_symmetry.space_group_name_H-M   'P 1'
#
loop_
_entity.id
_entity.type
_entity.pdbx_description
1 polymer ?
#
loop_
_entity_poly.entity_id
_entity_poly.type
_entity_poly.pdbx_seq_one_letter_code
_entity_poly.pdbx_strand_id
1 'polypeptide(L)'
;FLIVLFTMPLGHALMILMEHLMEPVTMHYATFFMGLIGLIMVITGVFAKGDTQQTLWGLFGGLLFWTGWIEFIYVYYAHRFGVQPLIVDGEVVTKPEYLIMPSSFGFWIMFMLLYLFNIKSGCDFFNYLQRVFFRNSKVQVEMRPMTRHTSLVTFMELNLILWTNYMVLLFCYDDNFIGDRHPITALVAFGCLVGSLFMFRRLINISQWGYALRFSIATVVVFWTFVEVMGRWNAFHEIWVEPMTYQSEMITIFLAFIVLVTFLWYKSCLLYTSDAADE
;
A
#
# COMPACT_ATOMS: atom_id res chain seq x y z
N PHE A 1 1.80 13.00 -2.22
CA PHE A 1 2.13 12.46 -0.90
C PHE A 1 0.91 12.39 -0.01
N LEU A 2 0.26 13.51 0.36
CA LEU A 2 -0.88 13.53 1.29
C LEU A 2 -2.05 12.63 0.86
N ILE A 3 -2.36 12.56 -0.44
CA ILE A 3 -3.41 11.66 -0.95
C ILE A 3 -3.11 10.20 -0.56
N VAL A 4 -1.90 9.75 -0.80
CA VAL A 4 -1.50 8.37 -0.47
C VAL A 4 -1.38 8.21 1.06
N LEU A 5 -0.84 9.20 1.76
CA LEU A 5 -0.74 9.15 3.22
C LEU A 5 -2.10 8.96 3.90
N PHE A 6 -3.12 9.67 3.44
CA PHE A 6 -4.47 9.53 4.02
C PHE A 6 -5.15 8.20 3.68
N THR A 7 -4.73 7.49 2.62
CA THR A 7 -5.28 6.16 2.36
C THR A 7 -4.91 5.13 3.42
N MET A 8 -3.79 5.31 4.12
CA MET A 8 -3.33 4.36 5.15
C MET A 8 -4.30 4.32 6.35
N PRO A 9 -4.51 5.43 7.11
CA PRO A 9 -5.46 5.41 8.23
C PRO A 9 -6.90 5.16 7.78
N LEU A 10 -7.31 5.65 6.59
CA LEU A 10 -8.66 5.42 6.08
C LEU A 10 -8.90 3.95 5.71
N GLY A 11 -7.89 3.26 5.17
CA GLY A 11 -7.96 1.83 4.89
C GLY A 11 -8.14 1.00 6.15
N HIS A 12 -7.31 1.25 7.18
CA HIS A 12 -7.44 0.59 8.48
C HIS A 12 -8.80 0.86 9.15
N ALA A 13 -9.22 2.12 9.18
CA ALA A 13 -10.52 2.48 9.75
C ALA A 13 -11.69 1.82 9.00
N LEU A 14 -11.62 1.71 7.66
CA LEU A 14 -12.63 1.03 6.85
C LEU A 14 -12.75 -0.45 7.26
N MET A 15 -11.62 -1.15 7.42
CA MET A 15 -11.60 -2.54 7.86
C MET A 15 -12.30 -2.72 9.20
N ILE A 16 -11.91 -1.93 10.19
CA ILE A 16 -12.46 -2.00 11.55
C ILE A 16 -13.94 -1.66 11.55
N LEU A 17 -14.37 -0.64 10.80
CA LEU A 17 -15.80 -0.31 10.67
C LEU A 17 -16.59 -1.46 10.04
N MET A 18 -16.06 -2.13 9.05
CA MET A 18 -16.73 -3.28 8.42
C MET A 18 -16.85 -4.45 9.41
N GLU A 19 -15.80 -4.74 10.17
CA GLU A 19 -15.80 -5.78 11.22
C GLU A 19 -16.85 -5.49 12.32
N HIS A 20 -17.03 -4.22 12.70
CA HIS A 20 -17.97 -3.84 13.77
C HIS A 20 -19.42 -3.67 13.31
N LEU A 21 -19.64 -3.20 12.08
CA LEU A 21 -20.96 -2.83 11.59
C LEU A 21 -21.65 -3.93 10.79
N MET A 22 -20.90 -4.92 10.30
CA MET A 22 -21.45 -5.97 9.43
C MET A 22 -21.44 -7.32 10.13
N GLU A 23 -22.50 -8.09 9.90
CA GLU A 23 -22.50 -9.51 10.24
C GLU A 23 -21.47 -10.28 9.39
N PRO A 24 -20.86 -11.36 9.89
CA PRO A 24 -19.79 -12.09 9.18
C PRO A 24 -20.15 -12.49 7.75
N VAL A 25 -21.38 -12.93 7.51
CA VAL A 25 -21.82 -13.35 6.17
C VAL A 25 -21.93 -12.14 5.22
N THR A 26 -22.50 -11.04 5.70
CA THR A 26 -22.63 -9.79 4.91
C THR A 26 -21.24 -9.20 4.61
N MET A 27 -20.35 -9.27 5.59
CA MET A 27 -18.97 -8.82 5.43
C MET A 27 -18.24 -9.58 4.32
N HIS A 28 -18.39 -10.93 4.24
CA HIS A 28 -17.79 -11.73 3.16
C HIS A 28 -18.26 -11.30 1.77
N TYR A 29 -19.57 -11.04 1.59
CA TYR A 29 -20.07 -10.53 0.32
C TYR A 29 -19.57 -9.12 0.02
N ALA A 30 -19.60 -8.23 1.01
CA ALA A 30 -19.14 -6.84 0.84
C ALA A 30 -17.66 -6.79 0.42
N THR A 31 -16.80 -7.57 1.06
CA THR A 31 -15.37 -7.62 0.74
C THR A 31 -15.09 -8.27 -0.61
N PHE A 32 -15.84 -9.32 -0.97
CA PHE A 32 -15.74 -9.92 -2.30
C PHE A 32 -16.08 -8.90 -3.40
N PHE A 33 -17.19 -8.16 -3.26
CA PHE A 33 -17.58 -7.13 -4.22
C PHE A 33 -16.63 -5.93 -4.20
N MET A 34 -16.06 -5.58 -3.05
CA MET A 34 -15.05 -4.52 -2.95
C MET A 34 -13.81 -4.85 -3.78
N GLY A 35 -13.28 -6.07 -3.65
CA GLY A 35 -12.16 -6.53 -4.47
C GLY A 35 -12.48 -6.61 -5.96
N LEU A 36 -13.72 -7.04 -6.31
CA LEU A 36 -14.20 -7.06 -7.69
C LEU A 36 -14.29 -5.64 -8.29
N ILE A 37 -14.82 -4.68 -7.54
CA ILE A 37 -14.86 -3.26 -7.94
C ILE A 37 -13.41 -2.76 -8.14
N GLY A 38 -12.51 -3.09 -7.23
CA GLY A 38 -11.08 -2.74 -7.36
C GLY A 38 -10.49 -3.27 -8.67
N LEU A 39 -10.73 -4.53 -9.00
CA LEU A 39 -10.26 -5.13 -10.26
C LEU A 39 -10.87 -4.43 -11.49
N ILE A 40 -12.19 -4.17 -11.48
CA ILE A 40 -12.87 -3.45 -12.57
C ILE A 40 -12.26 -2.05 -12.72
N MET A 41 -11.98 -1.34 -11.63
CA MET A 41 -11.33 -0.04 -11.67
C MET A 41 -9.95 -0.11 -12.32
N VAL A 42 -9.10 -1.08 -11.97
CA VAL A 42 -7.78 -1.26 -12.59
C VAL A 42 -7.91 -1.49 -14.09
N ILE A 43 -8.84 -2.36 -14.51
CA ILE A 43 -9.08 -2.68 -15.94
C ILE A 43 -9.60 -1.44 -16.68
N THR A 44 -10.59 -0.73 -16.14
CA THR A 44 -11.11 0.51 -16.74
C THR A 44 -10.05 1.59 -16.81
N GLY A 45 -9.18 1.66 -15.81
CA GLY A 45 -8.04 2.57 -15.78
C GLY A 45 -7.05 2.36 -16.94
N VAL A 46 -6.97 1.15 -17.49
CA VAL A 46 -6.13 0.88 -18.69
C VAL A 46 -6.60 1.71 -19.90
N PHE A 47 -7.89 1.98 -19.98
CA PHE A 47 -8.50 2.74 -21.07
C PHE A 47 -8.67 4.22 -20.75
N ALA A 48 -8.32 4.66 -19.54
CA ALA A 48 -8.38 6.05 -19.14
C ALA A 48 -7.34 6.90 -19.89
N LYS A 49 -7.68 8.16 -20.14
CA LYS A 49 -6.82 9.08 -20.86
C LYS A 49 -5.88 9.81 -19.88
N GLY A 50 -4.58 9.78 -20.21
CA GLY A 50 -3.55 10.47 -19.44
C GLY A 50 -2.98 9.69 -18.25
N ASP A 51 -1.70 9.90 -18.01
CA ASP A 51 -0.90 9.16 -17.02
C ASP A 51 -1.44 9.32 -15.58
N THR A 52 -1.88 10.53 -15.22
CA THR A 52 -2.39 10.82 -13.87
C THR A 52 -3.71 10.09 -13.60
N GLN A 53 -4.64 10.06 -14.56
CA GLN A 53 -5.91 9.36 -14.40
C GLN A 53 -5.69 7.85 -14.30
N GLN A 54 -4.87 7.26 -15.18
CA GLN A 54 -4.51 5.85 -15.10
C GLN A 54 -3.88 5.50 -13.76
N THR A 55 -2.99 6.38 -13.23
CA THR A 55 -2.38 6.19 -11.92
C THR A 55 -3.42 6.19 -10.79
N LEU A 56 -4.39 7.12 -10.82
CA LEU A 56 -5.46 7.16 -9.81
C LEU A 56 -6.35 5.92 -9.86
N TRP A 57 -6.73 5.48 -11.05
CA TRP A 57 -7.49 4.24 -11.22
C TRP A 57 -6.73 3.02 -10.69
N GLY A 58 -5.42 2.93 -10.98
CA GLY A 58 -4.55 1.86 -10.49
C GLY A 58 -4.36 1.91 -8.97
N LEU A 59 -4.21 3.11 -8.40
CA LEU A 59 -4.06 3.32 -6.96
C LEU A 59 -5.32 2.89 -6.20
N PHE A 60 -6.47 3.50 -6.52
CA PHE A 60 -7.69 3.21 -5.78
C PHE A 60 -8.23 1.80 -6.05
N GLY A 61 -8.14 1.34 -7.31
CA GLY A 61 -8.48 -0.03 -7.64
C GLY A 61 -7.58 -1.03 -6.93
N GLY A 62 -6.28 -0.72 -6.82
CA GLY A 62 -5.31 -1.54 -6.10
C GLY A 62 -5.56 -1.59 -4.60
N LEU A 63 -5.93 -0.48 -3.98
CA LEU A 63 -6.29 -0.44 -2.55
C LEU A 63 -7.56 -1.26 -2.26
N LEU A 64 -8.61 -1.09 -3.07
CA LEU A 64 -9.84 -1.88 -2.92
C LEU A 64 -9.61 -3.38 -3.16
N PHE A 65 -8.73 -3.72 -4.11
CA PHE A 65 -8.34 -5.10 -4.37
C PHE A 65 -7.55 -5.68 -3.20
N TRP A 66 -6.57 -4.93 -2.67
CA TRP A 66 -5.79 -5.33 -1.51
C TRP A 66 -6.69 -5.63 -0.33
N THR A 67 -7.50 -4.66 0.07
CA THR A 67 -8.38 -4.79 1.23
C THR A 67 -9.41 -5.90 1.01
N GLY A 68 -10.08 -5.93 -0.16
CA GLY A 68 -11.18 -6.87 -0.42
C GLY A 68 -10.73 -8.31 -0.65
N TRP A 69 -9.64 -8.54 -1.40
CA TRP A 69 -9.24 -9.89 -1.80
C TRP A 69 -7.94 -10.39 -1.18
N ILE A 70 -7.04 -9.51 -0.76
CA ILE A 70 -5.82 -9.98 -0.11
C ILE A 70 -6.00 -10.01 1.40
N GLU A 71 -6.32 -8.89 2.03
CA GLU A 71 -6.40 -8.78 3.48
C GLU A 71 -7.56 -9.61 4.05
N PHE A 72 -8.77 -9.45 3.50
CA PHE A 72 -9.93 -10.20 3.96
C PHE A 72 -9.87 -11.71 3.72
N ILE A 73 -9.11 -12.19 2.74
CA ILE A 73 -8.93 -13.62 2.55
C ILE A 73 -8.15 -14.24 3.72
N TYR A 74 -7.18 -13.49 4.28
CA TYR A 74 -6.48 -13.91 5.49
C TYR A 74 -7.41 -13.88 6.71
N VAL A 75 -8.24 -12.85 6.86
CA VAL A 75 -9.29 -12.79 7.91
C VAL A 75 -10.20 -14.00 7.81
N TYR A 76 -10.73 -14.30 6.62
CA TYR A 76 -11.61 -15.44 6.38
C TYR A 76 -10.96 -16.77 6.77
N TYR A 77 -9.72 -17.02 6.32
CA TYR A 77 -9.05 -18.27 6.61
C TYR A 77 -8.58 -18.38 8.07
N ALA A 78 -8.20 -17.27 8.69
CA ALA A 78 -7.88 -17.25 10.11
C ALA A 78 -9.09 -17.70 10.95
N HIS A 79 -10.26 -17.14 10.66
CA HIS A 79 -11.51 -17.57 11.31
C HIS A 79 -11.86 -19.02 11.00
N ARG A 80 -11.76 -19.44 9.74
CA ARG A 80 -12.09 -20.81 9.30
C ARG A 80 -11.21 -21.86 9.98
N PHE A 81 -9.94 -21.57 10.21
CA PHE A 81 -9.00 -22.49 10.86
C PHE A 81 -8.92 -22.30 12.37
N GLY A 82 -9.69 -21.39 12.95
CA GLY A 82 -9.73 -21.14 14.39
C GLY A 82 -8.40 -20.61 14.95
N VAL A 83 -7.67 -19.84 14.13
CA VAL A 83 -6.42 -19.21 14.58
C VAL A 83 -6.73 -18.22 15.67
N GLN A 84 -6.05 -18.37 16.82
CA GLN A 84 -6.23 -17.50 17.97
C GLN A 84 -5.29 -16.28 17.85
N PRO A 85 -5.73 -15.09 18.30
CA PRO A 85 -4.87 -13.91 18.33
C PRO A 85 -3.71 -14.14 19.32
N LEU A 86 -2.59 -13.50 19.06
CA LEU A 86 -1.50 -13.43 20.03
C LEU A 86 -1.87 -12.40 21.11
N ILE A 87 -1.96 -12.88 22.36
CA ILE A 87 -2.31 -12.07 23.51
C ILE A 87 -1.09 -11.99 24.44
N VAL A 88 -0.69 -10.77 24.80
CA VAL A 88 0.36 -10.50 25.77
C VAL A 88 -0.20 -9.55 26.81
N ASP A 89 -0.04 -9.87 28.09
CA ASP A 89 -0.57 -9.10 29.24
C ASP A 89 -2.08 -8.79 29.19
N GLY A 90 -2.85 -9.67 28.50
CA GLY A 90 -4.30 -9.55 28.36
C GLY A 90 -4.77 -8.68 27.17
N GLU A 91 -3.85 -8.12 26.41
CA GLU A 91 -4.14 -7.34 25.21
C GLU A 91 -3.82 -8.12 23.92
N VAL A 92 -4.65 -7.95 22.89
CA VAL A 92 -4.43 -8.54 21.57
C VAL A 92 -3.29 -7.78 20.89
N VAL A 93 -2.13 -8.43 20.81
CA VAL A 93 -0.92 -7.85 20.24
C VAL A 93 -0.81 -8.09 18.73
N THR A 94 -1.27 -9.25 18.27
CA THR A 94 -1.30 -9.57 16.85
C THR A 94 -2.60 -10.29 16.51
N LYS A 95 -3.34 -9.75 15.54
CA LYS A 95 -4.60 -10.34 15.07
C LYS A 95 -4.34 -11.68 14.35
N PRO A 96 -5.33 -12.59 14.29
CA PRO A 96 -5.18 -13.93 13.72
C PRO A 96 -4.74 -13.94 12.25
N GLU A 97 -5.24 -13.02 11.44
CA GLU A 97 -4.91 -12.89 10.01
C GLU A 97 -3.42 -12.60 9.77
N TYR A 98 -2.81 -11.81 10.63
CA TYR A 98 -1.40 -11.47 10.54
C TYR A 98 -0.49 -12.64 10.95
N LEU A 99 -0.98 -13.58 11.76
CA LEU A 99 -0.23 -14.79 12.12
C LEU A 99 -0.09 -15.77 10.94
N ILE A 100 -1.06 -15.77 10.02
CA ILE A 100 -1.04 -16.67 8.85
C ILE A 100 -0.45 -16.02 7.59
N MET A 101 -0.40 -14.70 7.51
CA MET A 101 0.11 -13.96 6.35
C MET A 101 1.57 -14.31 5.97
N PRO A 102 2.51 -14.58 6.94
CA PRO A 102 3.87 -15.02 6.60
C PRO A 102 3.94 -16.31 5.80
N SER A 103 2.89 -17.14 5.80
CA SER A 103 2.84 -18.34 4.95
C SER A 103 2.90 -18.03 3.44
N SER A 104 2.60 -16.78 3.06
CA SER A 104 2.70 -16.30 1.68
C SER A 104 4.11 -15.88 1.24
N PHE A 105 5.12 -15.98 2.12
CA PHE A 105 6.48 -15.53 1.87
C PHE A 105 7.10 -16.09 0.59
N GLY A 106 6.87 -17.39 0.31
CA GLY A 106 7.36 -18.01 -0.92
C GLY A 106 6.78 -17.40 -2.20
N PHE A 107 5.48 -17.11 -2.19
CA PHE A 107 4.83 -16.41 -3.31
C PHE A 107 5.33 -14.97 -3.44
N TRP A 108 5.50 -14.27 -2.33
CA TRP A 108 6.06 -12.92 -2.33
C TRP A 108 7.45 -12.89 -2.98
N ILE A 109 8.38 -13.78 -2.59
CA ILE A 109 9.72 -13.89 -3.20
C ILE A 109 9.58 -14.14 -4.71
N MET A 110 8.74 -15.10 -5.12
CA MET A 110 8.55 -15.43 -6.54
C MET A 110 8.10 -14.20 -7.35
N PHE A 111 7.11 -13.44 -6.86
CA PHE A 111 6.64 -12.23 -7.54
C PHE A 111 7.68 -11.11 -7.52
N MET A 112 8.42 -10.93 -6.40
CA MET A 112 9.50 -9.96 -6.32
C MET A 112 10.63 -10.27 -7.31
N LEU A 113 11.03 -11.53 -7.42
CA LEU A 113 12.04 -11.95 -8.39
C LEU A 113 11.55 -11.73 -9.83
N LEU A 114 10.30 -12.13 -10.13
CA LEU A 114 9.70 -11.89 -11.43
C LEU A 114 9.69 -10.39 -11.77
N TYR A 115 9.29 -9.55 -10.83
CA TYR A 115 9.18 -8.12 -11.04
C TYR A 115 10.56 -7.44 -11.18
N LEU A 116 11.53 -7.80 -10.34
CA LEU A 116 12.88 -7.24 -10.38
C LEU A 116 13.67 -7.69 -11.62
N PHE A 117 13.50 -8.94 -12.05
CA PHE A 117 14.35 -9.53 -13.10
C PHE A 117 13.71 -9.46 -14.50
N ASN A 118 12.39 -9.52 -14.62
CA ASN A 118 11.71 -9.64 -15.93
C ASN A 118 10.95 -8.38 -16.36
N ILE A 119 10.67 -7.44 -15.45
CA ILE A 119 9.82 -6.29 -15.74
C ILE A 119 10.62 -5.00 -15.59
N LYS A 120 10.67 -4.20 -16.65
CA LYS A 120 11.17 -2.83 -16.54
C LYS A 120 10.10 -1.98 -15.87
N SER A 121 10.33 -1.62 -14.60
CA SER A 121 9.39 -0.86 -13.80
C SER A 121 9.19 0.57 -14.31
N GLY A 122 7.96 1.09 -14.18
CA GLY A 122 7.64 2.50 -14.39
C GLY A 122 7.95 3.39 -13.18
N CYS A 123 8.37 2.80 -12.05
CA CYS A 123 8.63 3.49 -10.80
C CYS A 123 10.15 3.61 -10.55
N ASP A 124 10.60 4.79 -10.19
CA ASP A 124 12.02 5.02 -9.86
C ASP A 124 12.49 4.21 -8.64
N PHE A 125 11.60 3.87 -7.72
CA PHE A 125 11.92 3.05 -6.56
C PHE A 125 12.37 1.65 -6.99
N PHE A 126 11.58 0.94 -7.80
CA PHE A 126 11.95 -0.38 -8.31
C PHE A 126 13.15 -0.31 -9.26
N ASN A 127 13.25 0.72 -10.10
CA ASN A 127 14.42 0.94 -10.94
C ASN A 127 15.69 1.18 -10.09
N TYR A 128 15.57 1.85 -8.93
CA TYR A 128 16.67 2.01 -7.98
C TYR A 128 17.07 0.65 -7.38
N LEU A 129 16.11 -0.16 -6.93
CA LEU A 129 16.38 -1.50 -6.42
C LEU A 129 17.07 -2.36 -7.48
N GLN A 130 16.58 -2.36 -8.72
CA GLN A 130 17.21 -3.06 -9.83
C GLN A 130 18.67 -2.63 -10.03
N ARG A 131 18.98 -1.33 -9.96
CA ARG A 131 20.34 -0.81 -10.06
C ARG A 131 21.24 -1.25 -8.90
N VAL A 132 20.71 -1.30 -7.68
CA VAL A 132 21.45 -1.75 -6.49
C VAL A 132 21.84 -3.22 -6.63
N PHE A 133 20.88 -4.07 -7.01
CA PHE A 133 21.13 -5.51 -7.13
C PHE A 133 21.98 -5.89 -8.36
N PHE A 134 21.87 -5.13 -9.47
CA PHE A 134 22.53 -5.46 -10.74
C PHE A 134 23.72 -4.56 -11.11
N ARG A 135 24.18 -3.72 -10.21
CA ARG A 135 25.24 -2.73 -10.48
C ARG A 135 26.52 -3.31 -11.13
N ASN A 136 26.80 -4.59 -10.94
CA ASN A 136 28.01 -5.27 -11.46
C ASN A 136 27.71 -6.43 -12.42
N SER A 137 26.46 -6.70 -12.79
CA SER A 137 26.19 -7.79 -13.72
C SER A 137 26.37 -7.32 -15.16
N LYS A 138 27.26 -7.99 -15.90
CA LYS A 138 27.36 -7.86 -17.36
C LYS A 138 26.14 -8.43 -18.10
N VAL A 139 25.16 -8.94 -17.38
CA VAL A 139 23.88 -9.39 -17.89
C VAL A 139 23.03 -8.17 -18.13
N GLN A 140 23.12 -7.59 -19.32
CA GLN A 140 22.04 -6.76 -19.85
C GLN A 140 20.85 -7.68 -20.01
N VAL A 141 19.96 -7.69 -19.02
CA VAL A 141 18.64 -8.25 -19.19
C VAL A 141 17.99 -7.40 -20.27
N GLU A 142 17.84 -7.97 -21.49
CA GLU A 142 17.06 -7.36 -22.56
C GLU A 142 15.61 -7.27 -22.09
N MET A 143 15.31 -6.19 -21.38
CA MET A 143 13.97 -5.92 -20.94
C MET A 143 13.16 -5.48 -22.17
N ARG A 144 12.35 -6.37 -22.69
CA ARG A 144 11.41 -6.04 -23.76
C ARG A 144 10.51 -4.91 -23.29
N PRO A 145 10.41 -3.81 -24.05
CA PRO A 145 9.46 -2.75 -23.73
C PRO A 145 8.04 -3.31 -23.88
N MET A 146 7.42 -3.67 -22.76
CA MET A 146 5.98 -3.89 -22.75
C MET A 146 5.29 -2.55 -22.91
N THR A 147 4.27 -2.50 -23.75
CA THR A 147 3.33 -1.36 -23.79
C THR A 147 2.76 -1.19 -22.39
N ARG A 148 3.10 -0.07 -21.72
CA ARG A 148 2.83 0.08 -20.30
C ARG A 148 1.46 0.66 -20.11
N HIS A 149 0.56 -0.10 -19.56
CA HIS A 149 -0.67 0.41 -19.00
C HIS A 149 -0.38 0.91 -17.58
N THR A 150 -0.29 2.21 -17.40
CA THR A 150 0.09 2.85 -16.13
C THR A 150 -0.81 2.41 -14.97
N SER A 151 -2.11 2.21 -15.21
CA SER A 151 -3.05 1.69 -14.21
C SER A 151 -2.62 0.33 -13.67
N LEU A 152 -2.29 -0.61 -14.56
CA LEU A 152 -1.84 -1.96 -14.18
C LEU A 152 -0.49 -1.93 -13.47
N VAL A 153 0.44 -1.11 -13.94
CA VAL A 153 1.75 -0.95 -13.28
C VAL A 153 1.58 -0.39 -11.86
N THR A 154 0.76 0.65 -11.69
CA THR A 154 0.48 1.24 -10.37
C THR A 154 -0.15 0.21 -9.43
N PHE A 155 -1.13 -0.54 -9.92
CA PHE A 155 -1.77 -1.64 -9.17
C PHE A 155 -0.75 -2.68 -8.69
N MET A 156 0.10 -3.18 -9.59
CA MET A 156 1.11 -4.20 -9.25
C MET A 156 2.15 -3.69 -8.26
N GLU A 157 2.67 -2.50 -8.50
CA GLU A 157 3.68 -1.87 -7.63
C GLU A 157 3.13 -1.57 -6.24
N LEU A 158 1.91 -1.04 -6.15
CA LEU A 158 1.23 -0.82 -4.88
C LEU A 158 1.11 -2.11 -4.06
N ASN A 159 0.56 -3.16 -4.67
CA ASN A 159 0.33 -4.42 -3.97
C ASN A 159 1.65 -5.09 -3.54
N LEU A 160 2.69 -5.04 -4.39
CA LEU A 160 4.02 -5.57 -4.04
C LEU A 160 4.67 -4.79 -2.89
N ILE A 161 4.55 -3.46 -2.89
CA ILE A 161 5.10 -2.62 -1.83
C ILE A 161 4.37 -2.86 -0.52
N LEU A 162 3.03 -2.91 -0.53
CA LEU A 162 2.22 -3.23 0.65
C LEU A 162 2.59 -4.61 1.20
N TRP A 163 2.64 -5.62 0.33
CA TRP A 163 3.00 -6.97 0.74
C TRP A 163 4.40 -7.05 1.34
N THR A 164 5.37 -6.34 0.76
CA THR A 164 6.73 -6.22 1.30
C THR A 164 6.72 -5.59 2.69
N ASN A 165 5.96 -4.50 2.87
CA ASN A 165 5.85 -3.83 4.16
C ASN A 165 5.29 -4.76 5.23
N TYR A 166 4.19 -5.46 4.95
CA TYR A 166 3.62 -6.43 5.87
C TYR A 166 4.61 -7.55 6.23
N MET A 167 5.31 -8.13 5.22
CA MET A 167 6.33 -9.16 5.50
C MET A 167 7.43 -8.66 6.42
N VAL A 168 7.96 -7.46 6.16
CA VAL A 168 9.02 -6.87 7.00
C VAL A 168 8.52 -6.65 8.43
N LEU A 169 7.33 -6.07 8.61
CA LEU A 169 6.76 -5.81 9.93
C LEU A 169 6.47 -7.10 10.69
N LEU A 170 5.89 -8.10 10.03
CA LEU A 170 5.54 -9.37 10.68
C LEU A 170 6.79 -10.12 11.14
N PHE A 171 7.88 -10.13 10.38
CA PHE A 171 9.16 -10.69 10.82
C PHE A 171 9.80 -9.87 11.95
N CYS A 172 9.62 -8.55 11.96
CA CYS A 172 10.08 -7.69 13.05
C CYS A 172 9.30 -7.91 14.35
N TYR A 173 8.03 -8.33 14.26
CA TYR A 173 7.15 -8.50 15.42
C TYR A 173 7.13 -9.92 15.98
N ASP A 174 7.60 -10.91 15.22
CA ASP A 174 7.64 -12.30 15.65
C ASP A 174 8.87 -12.55 16.53
N ASP A 175 8.64 -12.90 17.82
CA ASP A 175 9.70 -13.18 18.78
C ASP A 175 10.54 -14.43 18.42
N ASN A 176 10.03 -15.31 17.56
CA ASN A 176 10.81 -16.44 17.04
C ASN A 176 11.85 -16.03 15.99
N PHE A 177 11.73 -14.84 15.41
CA PHE A 177 12.66 -14.29 14.42
C PHE A 177 13.46 -13.12 15.00
N ILE A 178 12.81 -11.98 15.25
CA ILE A 178 13.46 -10.75 15.69
C ILE A 178 12.89 -10.28 17.03
N GLY A 179 11.59 -10.05 17.09
CA GLY A 179 10.89 -9.47 18.23
C GLY A 179 10.67 -7.97 18.11
N ASP A 180 9.55 -7.50 18.64
CA ASP A 180 9.08 -6.12 18.49
C ASP A 180 9.98 -5.08 19.18
N ARG A 181 10.63 -5.44 20.29
CA ARG A 181 11.58 -4.57 21.04
C ARG A 181 13.04 -4.80 20.69
N HIS A 182 13.34 -5.61 19.69
CA HIS A 182 14.72 -5.91 19.31
C HIS A 182 15.38 -4.70 18.62
N PRO A 183 16.70 -4.47 18.80
CA PRO A 183 17.43 -3.39 18.13
C PRO A 183 17.31 -3.37 16.61
N ILE A 184 17.15 -4.54 15.97
CA ILE A 184 16.92 -4.65 14.52
C ILE A 184 15.59 -4.01 14.14
N THR A 185 14.53 -4.21 14.90
CA THR A 185 13.22 -3.58 14.68
C THR A 185 13.33 -2.07 14.78
N ALA A 186 14.08 -1.55 15.76
CA ALA A 186 14.39 -0.13 15.86
C ALA A 186 15.17 0.38 14.64
N LEU A 187 16.19 -0.37 14.21
CA LEU A 187 16.99 -0.02 13.02
C LEU A 187 16.11 0.03 11.76
N VAL A 188 15.20 -0.91 11.58
CA VAL A 188 14.23 -0.93 10.47
C VAL A 188 13.33 0.30 10.54
N ALA A 189 12.72 0.59 11.71
CA ALA A 189 11.82 1.73 11.88
C ALA A 189 12.50 3.07 11.57
N PHE A 190 13.61 3.37 12.24
CA PHE A 190 14.33 4.63 12.04
C PHE A 190 15.04 4.70 10.68
N GLY A 191 15.50 3.56 10.15
CA GLY A 191 16.03 3.47 8.79
C GLY A 191 14.97 3.81 7.74
N CYS A 192 13.75 3.31 7.92
CA CYS A 192 12.60 3.65 7.07
C CYS A 192 12.22 5.13 7.19
N LEU A 193 12.24 5.70 8.40
CA LEU A 193 12.02 7.14 8.58
C LEU A 193 13.05 7.96 7.79
N VAL A 194 14.32 7.71 7.98
CA VAL A 194 15.41 8.43 7.29
C VAL A 194 15.31 8.23 5.78
N GLY A 195 15.08 6.99 5.34
CA GLY A 195 14.89 6.64 3.92
C GLY A 195 13.72 7.40 3.30
N SER A 196 12.58 7.45 3.99
CA SER A 196 11.39 8.17 3.52
C SER A 196 11.63 9.68 3.39
N LEU A 197 12.43 10.29 4.27
CA LEU A 197 12.80 11.70 4.17
C LEU A 197 13.66 11.98 2.92
N PHE A 198 14.60 11.10 2.58
CA PHE A 198 15.36 11.21 1.33
C PHE A 198 14.46 11.03 0.11
N MET A 199 13.54 10.06 0.15
CA MET A 199 12.55 9.87 -0.91
C MET A 199 11.63 11.08 -1.04
N PHE A 200 11.19 11.67 0.06
CA PHE A 200 10.35 12.86 0.05
C PHE A 200 11.06 14.08 -0.56
N ARG A 201 12.34 14.28 -0.25
CA ARG A 201 13.16 15.33 -0.90
C ARG A 201 13.23 15.15 -2.42
N ARG A 202 13.27 13.91 -2.90
CA ARG A 202 13.23 13.62 -4.33
C ARG A 202 11.82 13.86 -4.89
N LEU A 203 10.79 13.45 -4.18
CA LEU A 203 9.39 13.58 -4.57
C LEU A 203 8.99 15.03 -4.85
N ILE A 204 9.40 15.99 -4.02
CA ILE A 204 9.06 17.41 -4.20
C ILE A 204 9.66 18.04 -5.46
N ASN A 205 10.67 17.41 -6.07
CA ASN A 205 11.28 17.86 -7.32
C ASN A 205 10.66 17.23 -8.58
N ILE A 206 9.66 16.35 -8.41
CA ILE A 206 8.96 15.70 -9.54
C ILE A 206 7.84 16.62 -10.01
N SER A 207 7.92 17.09 -11.26
CA SER A 207 6.92 17.99 -11.86
C SER A 207 5.69 17.26 -12.39
N GLN A 208 5.83 16.02 -12.84
CA GLN A 208 4.74 15.23 -13.44
C GLN A 208 3.87 14.59 -12.37
N TRP A 209 2.59 14.95 -12.32
CA TRP A 209 1.65 14.52 -11.28
C TRP A 209 1.48 13.00 -11.16
N GLY A 210 1.29 12.31 -12.29
CA GLY A 210 1.13 10.85 -12.27
C GLY A 210 2.37 10.14 -11.75
N TYR A 211 3.55 10.57 -12.19
CA TYR A 211 4.81 10.03 -11.74
C TYR A 211 5.07 10.34 -10.26
N ALA A 212 4.78 11.57 -9.82
CA ALA A 212 4.88 11.96 -8.41
C ALA A 212 3.93 11.14 -7.53
N LEU A 213 2.72 10.84 -8.02
CA LEU A 213 1.75 10.02 -7.29
C LEU A 213 2.26 8.57 -7.13
N ARG A 214 2.78 7.95 -8.19
CA ARG A 214 3.38 6.59 -8.11
C ARG A 214 4.59 6.56 -7.16
N PHE A 215 5.49 7.52 -7.28
CA PHE A 215 6.65 7.59 -6.38
C PHE A 215 6.23 7.84 -4.92
N SER A 216 5.14 8.57 -4.69
CA SER A 216 4.61 8.81 -3.35
C SER A 216 4.10 7.53 -2.68
N ILE A 217 3.65 6.50 -3.44
CA ILE A 217 3.24 5.21 -2.87
C ILE A 217 4.39 4.60 -2.07
N ALA A 218 5.55 4.41 -2.71
CA ALA A 218 6.71 3.86 -2.02
C ALA A 218 7.18 4.76 -0.85
N THR A 219 7.18 6.09 -1.07
CA THR A 219 7.60 7.05 -0.04
C THR A 219 6.71 6.97 1.21
N VAL A 220 5.40 6.89 1.02
CA VAL A 220 4.43 6.79 2.11
C VAL A 220 4.52 5.45 2.82
N VAL A 221 4.57 4.33 2.08
CA VAL A 221 4.60 3.00 2.71
C VAL A 221 5.89 2.82 3.52
N VAL A 222 7.04 3.29 3.01
CA VAL A 222 8.30 3.29 3.78
C VAL A 222 8.19 4.19 5.03
N PHE A 223 7.55 5.36 4.94
CA PHE A 223 7.26 6.19 6.11
C PHE A 223 6.32 5.49 7.08
N TRP A 224 5.27 4.84 6.55
CA TRP A 224 4.27 4.15 7.37
C TRP A 224 4.85 2.98 8.16
N THR A 225 5.90 2.31 7.66
CA THR A 225 6.65 1.30 8.43
C THR A 225 7.15 1.86 9.77
N PHE A 226 7.65 3.10 9.78
CA PHE A 226 8.03 3.78 11.03
C PHE A 226 6.81 4.05 11.90
N VAL A 227 5.71 4.53 11.32
CA VAL A 227 4.46 4.82 12.05
C VAL A 227 3.92 3.57 12.75
N GLU A 228 3.86 2.44 12.05
CA GLU A 228 3.40 1.15 12.57
C GLU A 228 4.25 0.67 13.76
N VAL A 229 5.58 0.75 13.65
CA VAL A 229 6.45 0.37 14.77
C VAL A 229 6.28 1.29 15.97
N MET A 230 6.09 2.60 15.74
CA MET A 230 5.83 3.56 16.83
C MET A 230 4.48 3.31 17.49
N GLY A 231 3.43 3.01 16.70
CA GLY A 231 2.12 2.60 17.21
C GLY A 231 2.24 1.32 18.07
N ARG A 232 2.90 0.29 17.54
CA ARG A 232 3.18 -0.97 18.26
C ARG A 232 3.91 -0.74 19.60
N TRP A 233 4.74 0.29 19.68
CA TRP A 233 5.43 0.65 20.91
C TRP A 233 4.61 1.59 21.82
N ASN A 234 3.34 1.86 21.49
CA ASN A 234 2.45 2.77 22.21
C ASN A 234 3.03 4.20 22.35
N ALA A 235 3.77 4.66 21.32
CA ALA A 235 4.33 6.02 21.32
C ALA A 235 3.24 7.10 21.10
N PHE A 236 2.12 6.73 20.50
CA PHE A 236 0.95 7.58 20.28
C PHE A 236 -0.32 6.71 20.17
N HIS A 237 -1.50 7.35 20.28
CA HIS A 237 -2.77 6.68 20.06
C HIS A 237 -3.06 6.54 18.57
N GLU A 238 -3.29 5.32 18.11
CA GLU A 238 -3.64 5.01 16.73
C GLU A 238 -5.12 5.28 16.48
N ILE A 239 -5.46 6.53 16.16
CA ILE A 239 -6.85 6.99 15.98
C ILE A 239 -7.64 6.19 14.93
N TRP A 240 -6.95 5.57 13.97
CA TRP A 240 -7.55 4.73 12.93
C TRP A 240 -7.90 3.32 13.41
N VAL A 241 -7.33 2.87 14.54
CA VAL A 241 -7.67 1.59 15.19
C VAL A 241 -8.95 1.70 16.02
N GLU A 242 -9.26 2.91 16.49
CA GLU A 242 -10.49 3.21 17.23
C GLU A 242 -11.35 4.29 16.53
N PRO A 243 -11.80 4.07 15.28
CA PRO A 243 -12.47 5.09 14.49
C PRO A 243 -13.81 5.53 15.10
N MET A 244 -14.44 4.71 15.91
CA MET A 244 -15.68 5.03 16.62
C MET A 244 -15.44 6.00 17.80
N THR A 245 -14.26 5.94 18.41
CA THR A 245 -13.87 6.85 19.50
C THR A 245 -13.39 8.19 18.94
N TYR A 246 -12.65 8.20 17.84
CA TYR A 246 -12.04 9.36 17.19
C TYR A 246 -12.76 9.77 15.90
N GLN A 247 -14.11 9.84 15.95
CA GLN A 247 -14.93 10.12 14.76
C GLN A 247 -14.63 11.48 14.12
N SER A 248 -14.42 12.52 14.91
CA SER A 248 -14.14 13.88 14.43
C SER A 248 -12.84 13.95 13.63
N GLU A 249 -11.79 13.31 14.13
CA GLU A 249 -10.48 13.22 13.50
C GLU A 249 -10.55 12.42 12.21
N MET A 250 -11.21 11.27 12.22
CA MET A 250 -11.39 10.42 11.04
C MET A 250 -12.22 11.08 9.95
N ILE A 251 -13.31 11.78 10.32
CA ILE A 251 -14.12 12.57 9.37
C ILE A 251 -13.28 13.71 8.79
N THR A 252 -12.46 14.38 9.59
CA THR A 252 -11.59 15.46 9.10
C THR A 252 -10.57 14.94 8.09
N ILE A 253 -9.93 13.79 8.37
CA ILE A 253 -9.00 13.12 7.44
C ILE A 253 -9.72 12.75 6.15
N PHE A 254 -10.93 12.18 6.25
CA PHE A 254 -11.72 11.77 5.10
C PHE A 254 -12.12 12.97 4.22
N LEU A 255 -12.58 14.07 4.82
CA LEU A 255 -12.94 15.28 4.08
C LEU A 255 -11.71 15.91 3.40
N ALA A 256 -10.58 16.00 4.11
CA ALA A 256 -9.33 16.48 3.53
C ALA A 256 -8.88 15.60 2.35
N PHE A 257 -9.00 14.28 2.47
CA PHE A 257 -8.70 13.33 1.41
C PHE A 257 -9.57 13.56 0.16
N ILE A 258 -10.90 13.70 0.33
CA ILE A 258 -11.84 13.98 -0.78
C ILE A 258 -11.47 15.27 -1.50
N VAL A 259 -11.18 16.35 -0.76
CA VAL A 259 -10.78 17.64 -1.34
C VAL A 259 -9.51 17.48 -2.17
N LEU A 260 -8.48 16.81 -1.65
CA LEU A 260 -7.22 16.62 -2.36
C LEU A 260 -7.37 15.75 -3.63
N VAL A 261 -8.14 14.67 -3.55
CA VAL A 261 -8.40 13.80 -4.71
C VAL A 261 -9.19 14.54 -5.78
N THR A 262 -10.24 15.27 -5.40
CA THR A 262 -11.06 16.07 -6.33
C THR A 262 -10.22 17.16 -7.00
N PHE A 263 -9.39 17.86 -6.23
CA PHE A 263 -8.48 18.87 -6.77
C PHE A 263 -7.50 18.27 -7.79
N LEU A 264 -6.88 17.14 -7.49
CA LEU A 264 -5.94 16.50 -8.40
C LEU A 264 -6.65 15.99 -9.67
N TRP A 265 -7.83 15.42 -9.51
CA TRP A 265 -8.64 14.96 -10.64
C TRP A 265 -9.02 16.12 -11.56
N TYR A 266 -9.53 17.21 -11.01
CA TYR A 266 -9.90 18.41 -11.76
C TYR A 266 -8.71 19.00 -12.52
N LYS A 267 -7.55 19.11 -11.86
CA LYS A 267 -6.33 19.62 -12.48
C LYS A 267 -5.82 18.71 -13.60
N SER A 268 -5.95 17.39 -13.43
CA SER A 268 -5.61 16.41 -14.48
C SER A 268 -6.51 16.55 -15.73
N CYS A 269 -7.80 16.83 -15.54
CA CYS A 269 -8.73 17.06 -16.65
C CYS A 269 -8.40 18.35 -17.40
N LEU A 270 -8.06 19.44 -16.69
CA LEU A 270 -7.71 20.73 -17.31
C LEU A 270 -6.43 20.64 -18.17
N LEU A 271 -5.40 19.97 -17.68
CA LEU A 271 -4.16 19.79 -18.45
C LEU A 271 -4.40 19.01 -19.74
N TYR A 272 -5.25 17.99 -19.68
CA TYR A 272 -5.59 17.21 -20.87
C TYR A 272 -6.35 18.03 -21.94
N THR A 273 -7.25 18.93 -21.52
CA THR A 273 -8.00 19.78 -22.45
C THR A 273 -7.12 20.89 -23.07
N SER A 274 -6.09 21.34 -22.35
CA SER A 274 -5.11 22.30 -22.88
C SER A 274 -4.23 21.67 -23.97
N ASP A 275 -3.69 20.48 -23.70
CA ASP A 275 -2.82 19.77 -24.66
C ASP A 275 -3.59 19.36 -25.94
N ALA A 276 -4.90 19.04 -25.81
CA ALA A 276 -5.77 18.72 -26.96
C ALA A 276 -6.26 19.93 -27.76
N ALA A 277 -6.08 21.15 -27.24
CA ALA A 277 -6.42 22.39 -27.95
C ALA A 277 -5.22 22.96 -28.74
N ASP A 278 -4.01 22.48 -28.44
CA ASP A 278 -2.77 22.89 -29.10
C ASP A 278 -2.37 21.94 -30.26
N GLU A 279 -3.10 20.81 -30.47
CA GLU A 279 -3.02 19.92 -31.63
C GLU A 279 -4.10 20.26 -32.68
#